data_c9458fdb37cb1e2536a3c2d524b136d9
#
_entry.id   c9458fdb37cb1e2536a3c2d524b136d9
#
_cell.length_a   1.000
_cell.length_b   1.000
_cell.length_c   1.000
_cell.angle_alpha   90.00
_cell.angle_beta   90.00
_cell.angle_gamma   90.00
#
_symmetry.space_group_name_H-M   'P 1'
#
loop_
_entity.id
_entity.type
_entity.pdbx_description
1 polymer ?
#
loop_
_entity_poly.entity_id
_entity_poly.type
_entity_poly.pdbx_seq_one_letter_code
_entity_poly.pdbx_strand_id
1 'polypeptide(L)'
;GCCGRLGSLATTLDVEPDGRSGAEACLFRSGAPCLRCVRRCVNDALHEDGFDRFRCYEMCLRNGEAHRDLDTADVCGKCLVGVPCSFADPVAAAARAKTAGGPSGAPGPFSAPGEADRAS
;
A
#
# COMPACT_ATOMS: atom_id res chain seq x y z
N GLY A 1 7.37 3.88 2.70
CA GLY A 1 6.02 3.53 2.23
C GLY A 1 5.92 2.11 1.74
N CYS A 2 4.71 1.60 1.60
CA CYS A 2 4.47 0.23 1.14
C CYS A 2 4.26 0.11 -0.38
N CYS A 3 4.15 1.23 -1.09
CA CYS A 3 3.98 1.26 -2.53
C CYS A 3 5.33 1.15 -3.22
N GLY A 4 5.80 -0.08 -3.42
CA GLY A 4 7.09 -0.36 -4.05
C GLY A 4 7.16 -1.77 -4.63
N ARG A 5 8.20 -2.03 -5.38
CA ARG A 5 8.56 -3.35 -5.89
C ARG A 5 9.92 -3.74 -5.36
N LEU A 6 10.10 -5.03 -5.13
CA LEU A 6 11.37 -5.61 -4.75
C LEU A 6 12.04 -6.22 -5.98
N GLY A 7 13.35 -6.05 -6.07
CA GLY A 7 14.21 -6.70 -7.04
C GLY A 7 15.46 -7.20 -6.36
N SER A 8 16.14 -8.13 -6.98
CA SER A 8 17.43 -8.65 -6.51
C SER A 8 18.43 -8.65 -7.65
N LEU A 9 19.68 -8.39 -7.29
CA LEU A 9 20.82 -8.44 -8.19
C LEU A 9 21.96 -9.21 -7.50
N ALA A 10 22.48 -10.22 -8.17
CA ALA A 10 23.70 -10.89 -7.72
C ALA A 10 24.92 -10.06 -8.18
N THR A 11 25.87 -9.84 -7.29
CA THR A 11 27.06 -9.04 -7.56
C THR A 11 28.26 -9.62 -6.81
N THR A 12 29.47 -9.34 -7.29
CA THR A 12 30.72 -9.62 -6.61
C THR A 12 31.21 -8.45 -5.75
N LEU A 13 30.44 -7.35 -5.70
CA LEU A 13 30.75 -6.23 -4.83
C LEU A 13 30.52 -6.63 -3.37
N ASP A 14 31.49 -6.30 -2.53
CA ASP A 14 31.34 -6.39 -1.09
C ASP A 14 30.62 -5.13 -0.59
N VAL A 15 29.38 -5.33 -0.15
CA VAL A 15 28.51 -4.23 0.30
C VAL A 15 28.04 -4.50 1.71
N GLU A 16 28.31 -3.58 2.62
CA GLU A 16 27.83 -3.66 3.98
C GLU A 16 26.28 -3.65 4.01
N PRO A 17 25.65 -4.61 4.67
CA PRO A 17 24.19 -4.67 4.70
C PRO A 17 23.60 -3.55 5.57
N ASP A 18 22.50 -2.98 5.12
CA ASP A 18 21.70 -2.04 5.92
C ASP A 18 21.12 -2.74 7.17
N GLY A 19 21.10 -2.01 8.28
CA GLY A 19 20.45 -2.46 9.49
C GLY A 19 18.93 -2.60 9.31
N ARG A 20 18.32 -3.59 9.98
CA ARG A 20 16.87 -3.75 9.98
C ARG A 20 16.23 -2.66 10.83
N SER A 21 15.26 -1.93 10.26
CA SER A 21 14.38 -1.07 11.03
C SER A 21 13.43 -1.93 11.88
N GLY A 22 13.48 -1.75 13.20
CA GLY A 22 12.53 -2.38 14.13
C GLY A 22 11.25 -1.57 14.35
N ALA A 23 11.13 -0.40 13.73
CA ALA A 23 10.00 0.50 13.94
C ALA A 23 8.77 0.03 13.13
N GLU A 24 7.60 0.04 13.77
CA GLU A 24 6.33 -0.23 13.10
C GLU A 24 5.87 1.02 12.35
N ALA A 25 5.66 0.89 11.04
CA ALA A 25 5.23 1.98 10.16
C ALA A 25 3.73 1.89 9.78
N CYS A 26 3.02 0.87 10.22
CA CYS A 26 1.59 0.72 9.99
C CYS A 26 0.77 1.34 11.12
N LEU A 27 -0.10 2.29 10.80
CA LEU A 27 -0.98 2.92 11.80
C LEU A 27 -1.82 1.89 12.57
N PHE A 28 -2.39 0.92 11.88
CA PHE A 28 -3.21 -0.11 12.53
C PHE A 28 -2.39 -0.95 13.52
N ARG A 29 -1.24 -1.44 13.09
CA ARG A 29 -0.35 -2.23 13.95
C ARG A 29 0.27 -1.42 15.09
N SER A 30 0.37 -0.11 14.93
CA SER A 30 0.79 0.81 16.01
C SER A 30 -0.35 1.21 16.95
N GLY A 31 -1.56 0.64 16.80
CA GLY A 31 -2.72 0.86 17.66
C GLY A 31 -3.66 1.99 17.22
N ALA A 32 -3.41 2.64 16.09
CA ALA A 32 -4.30 3.66 15.57
C ALA A 32 -5.36 3.06 14.61
N PRO A 33 -6.58 3.58 14.56
CA PRO A 33 -7.63 3.07 13.69
C PRO A 33 -7.28 3.32 12.21
N CYS A 34 -6.91 2.28 11.49
CA CYS A 34 -6.65 2.36 10.04
C CYS A 34 -6.78 0.97 9.42
N LEU A 35 -7.69 0.78 8.50
CA LEU A 35 -7.84 -0.43 7.69
C LEU A 35 -8.08 -0.05 6.23
N ARG A 36 -7.48 1.06 5.76
CA ARG A 36 -7.70 1.56 4.41
C ARG A 36 -7.26 0.58 3.33
N CYS A 37 -6.13 -0.12 3.53
CA CYS A 37 -5.67 -1.16 2.60
C CYS A 37 -6.65 -2.34 2.51
N VAL A 38 -7.24 -2.76 3.61
CA VAL A 38 -8.27 -3.81 3.65
C VAL A 38 -9.49 -3.37 2.85
N ARG A 39 -10.03 -2.19 3.14
CA ARG A 39 -11.21 -1.65 2.41
C ARG A 39 -10.96 -1.40 0.92
N ARG A 40 -9.72 -1.25 0.50
CA ARG A 40 -9.34 -1.06 -0.91
C ARG A 40 -9.04 -2.37 -1.64
N CYS A 41 -9.01 -3.48 -0.95
CA CYS A 41 -8.79 -4.77 -1.58
C CYS A 41 -10.00 -5.16 -2.43
N VAL A 42 -9.81 -5.24 -3.74
CA VAL A 42 -10.91 -5.48 -4.71
C VAL A 42 -11.31 -6.93 -4.84
N ASN A 43 -10.53 -7.85 -4.28
CA ASN A 43 -10.81 -9.29 -4.30
C ASN A 43 -10.90 -9.89 -2.90
N ASP A 44 -11.09 -9.02 -1.90
CA ASP A 44 -11.24 -9.44 -0.51
C ASP A 44 -10.15 -10.41 -0.04
N ALA A 45 -8.91 -10.11 -0.45
CA ALA A 45 -7.74 -10.92 -0.16
C ALA A 45 -6.97 -10.43 1.09
N LEU A 46 -7.21 -9.20 1.52
CA LEU A 46 -6.54 -8.60 2.65
C LEU A 46 -7.54 -8.35 3.77
N HIS A 47 -7.28 -8.92 4.93
CA HIS A 47 -8.10 -8.84 6.13
C HIS A 47 -7.34 -8.14 7.27
N GLU A 48 -8.03 -7.88 8.35
CA GLU A 48 -7.44 -7.29 9.55
C GLU A 48 -6.39 -8.21 10.18
N ASP A 49 -6.66 -9.49 10.19
CA ASP A 49 -5.89 -10.56 10.83
C ASP A 49 -5.07 -11.40 9.85
N GLY A 50 -5.18 -11.16 8.54
CA GLY A 50 -4.49 -12.00 7.59
C GLY A 50 -4.48 -11.55 6.13
N PHE A 51 -3.85 -12.36 5.32
CA PHE A 51 -3.71 -12.15 3.89
C PHE A 51 -3.88 -13.48 3.13
N ASP A 52 -4.91 -13.54 2.29
CA ASP A 52 -5.12 -14.65 1.36
C ASP A 52 -4.38 -14.39 0.05
N ARG A 53 -3.18 -14.98 -0.07
CA ARG A 53 -2.33 -14.84 -1.26
C ARG A 53 -2.97 -15.41 -2.53
N PHE A 54 -3.83 -16.43 -2.40
CA PHE A 54 -4.45 -17.07 -3.57
C PHE A 54 -5.54 -16.17 -4.16
N ARG A 55 -6.39 -15.57 -3.34
CA ARG A 55 -7.33 -14.53 -3.79
C ARG A 55 -6.63 -13.33 -4.40
N CYS A 56 -5.53 -12.88 -3.80
CA CYS A 56 -4.73 -11.80 -4.37
C CYS A 56 -4.18 -12.17 -5.74
N TYR A 57 -3.60 -13.35 -5.87
CA TYR A 57 -3.04 -13.85 -7.13
C TYR A 57 -4.10 -14.06 -8.21
N GLU A 58 -5.27 -14.57 -7.85
CA GLU A 58 -6.43 -14.67 -8.76
C GLU A 58 -6.77 -13.32 -9.41
N MET A 59 -6.71 -12.22 -8.65
CA MET A 59 -6.94 -10.89 -9.20
C MET A 59 -5.85 -10.47 -10.19
N CYS A 60 -4.60 -10.85 -9.92
CA CYS A 60 -3.51 -10.62 -10.86
C CYS A 60 -3.73 -11.39 -12.18
N LEU A 61 -4.14 -12.66 -12.11
CA LEU A 61 -4.46 -13.46 -13.29
C LEU A 61 -5.62 -12.86 -14.10
N ARG A 62 -6.67 -12.39 -13.42
CA ARG A 62 -7.80 -11.70 -14.08
C ARG A 62 -7.35 -10.43 -14.78
N ASN A 63 -6.44 -9.65 -14.20
CA ASN A 63 -5.88 -8.46 -14.84
C ASN A 63 -5.06 -8.84 -16.08
N GLY A 64 -4.21 -9.87 -15.99
CA GLY A 64 -3.45 -10.39 -17.14
C GLY A 64 -4.35 -10.83 -18.28
N GLU A 65 -5.45 -11.48 -17.98
CA GLU A 65 -6.46 -11.89 -18.96
C GLU A 65 -7.18 -10.69 -19.61
N ALA A 66 -7.64 -9.76 -18.76
CA ALA A 66 -8.41 -8.58 -19.21
C ALA A 66 -7.58 -7.58 -20.01
N HIS A 67 -6.26 -7.58 -19.84
CA HIS A 67 -5.34 -6.61 -20.43
C HIS A 67 -4.23 -7.30 -21.24
N ARG A 68 -4.56 -8.35 -21.96
CA ARG A 68 -3.62 -9.11 -22.80
C ARG A 68 -2.92 -8.27 -23.86
N ASP A 69 -3.57 -7.20 -24.28
CA ASP A 69 -3.05 -6.23 -25.25
C ASP A 69 -1.89 -5.38 -24.68
N LEU A 70 -1.73 -5.35 -23.36
CA LEU A 70 -0.65 -4.62 -22.66
C LEU A 70 0.56 -5.50 -22.32
N ASP A 71 0.68 -6.69 -22.91
CA ASP A 71 1.70 -7.69 -22.61
C ASP A 71 1.54 -8.19 -21.16
N THR A 72 2.52 -8.05 -20.29
CA THR A 72 2.46 -8.55 -18.92
C THR A 72 1.74 -7.57 -17.97
N ALA A 73 0.45 -7.75 -17.79
CA ALA A 73 -0.40 -6.93 -16.92
C ALA A 73 -0.93 -7.68 -15.68
N ASP A 74 -0.22 -8.70 -15.20
CA ASP A 74 -0.59 -9.61 -14.11
C ASP A 74 -0.34 -9.01 -12.71
N VAL A 75 -0.69 -7.76 -12.51
CA VAL A 75 -0.45 -7.04 -11.26
C VAL A 75 -1.72 -6.42 -10.70
N CYS A 76 -1.78 -6.28 -9.38
CA CYS A 76 -2.79 -5.50 -8.69
C CYS A 76 -2.12 -4.74 -7.53
N GLY A 77 -2.30 -3.42 -7.48
CA GLY A 77 -1.71 -2.54 -6.46
C GLY A 77 -2.75 -1.72 -5.71
N LYS A 78 -4.04 -2.04 -5.82
CA LYS A 78 -5.12 -1.18 -5.30
C LYS A 78 -5.11 -1.01 -3.79
N CYS A 79 -4.69 -2.03 -3.03
CA CYS A 79 -4.52 -1.95 -1.58
C CYS A 79 -3.32 -1.09 -1.14
N LEU A 80 -2.38 -0.80 -2.03
CA LEU A 80 -1.16 -0.05 -1.72
C LEU A 80 -1.25 1.43 -2.12
N VAL A 81 -2.04 1.76 -3.13
CA VAL A 81 -2.15 3.12 -3.69
C VAL A 81 -3.19 3.94 -2.94
N GLY A 82 -2.86 5.18 -2.58
CA GLY A 82 -3.78 6.11 -1.93
C GLY A 82 -4.13 5.74 -0.49
N VAL A 83 -3.29 4.98 0.19
CA VAL A 83 -3.36 4.72 1.63
C VAL A 83 -2.30 5.54 2.37
N PRO A 84 -2.44 5.82 3.67
CA PRO A 84 -1.52 6.69 4.41
C PRO A 84 -0.05 6.26 4.34
N CYS A 85 0.20 4.96 4.24
CA CYS A 85 1.54 4.37 4.16
C CYS A 85 2.02 4.13 2.72
N SER A 86 1.37 4.67 1.68
CA SER A 86 1.79 4.44 0.29
C SER A 86 3.23 4.87 0.03
N PHE A 87 3.58 6.10 0.39
CA PHE A 87 4.87 6.72 0.09
C PHE A 87 5.59 7.30 1.31
N ALA A 88 5.01 7.18 2.49
CA ALA A 88 5.53 7.75 3.73
C ALA A 88 5.39 6.77 4.90
N ASP A 89 6.05 7.09 5.99
CA ASP A 89 5.81 6.47 7.29
C ASP A 89 4.80 7.33 8.07
N PRO A 90 3.54 6.93 8.13
CA PRO A 90 2.50 7.72 8.80
C PRO A 90 2.61 7.68 10.32
N VAL A 91 3.26 6.67 10.90
CA VAL A 91 3.49 6.56 12.35
C VAL A 91 4.53 7.59 12.77
N ALA A 92 5.65 7.66 12.07
CA ALA A 92 6.68 8.67 12.31
C ALA A 92 6.15 10.09 12.04
N ALA A 93 5.32 10.28 11.03
CA ALA A 93 4.68 11.58 10.77
C ALA A 93 3.75 12.01 11.90
N ALA A 94 2.92 11.10 12.41
CA ALA A 94 2.04 11.37 13.55
C ALA A 94 2.82 11.68 14.84
N ALA A 95 3.93 10.99 15.08
CA ALA A 95 4.80 11.26 16.22
C ALA A 95 5.42 12.66 16.16
N ARG A 96 5.93 13.07 14.99
CA ARG A 96 6.48 14.42 14.76
C ARG A 96 5.43 15.52 14.95
N ALA A 97 4.21 15.32 14.49
CA ALA A 97 3.13 16.28 14.67
C ALA A 97 2.78 16.49 16.14
N LYS A 98 2.82 15.44 16.97
CA LYS A 98 2.61 15.54 18.42
C LYS A 98 3.72 16.31 19.12
N THR A 99 4.97 16.19 18.70
CA THR A 99 6.12 16.89 19.32
C THR A 99 6.23 18.35 18.86
N ALA A 100 5.72 18.69 17.67
CA ALA A 100 5.79 20.05 17.13
C ALA A 100 4.73 21.03 17.69
N GLY A 101 3.81 20.59 18.56
CA GLY A 101 2.87 21.46 19.28
C GLY A 101 1.92 22.29 18.42
N GLY A 102 1.68 21.92 17.16
CA GLY A 102 0.82 22.64 16.22
C GLY A 102 -0.52 21.95 15.99
N PRO A 103 -1.60 22.70 15.64
CA PRO A 103 -2.89 22.10 15.36
C PRO A 103 -2.80 21.15 14.17
N SER A 104 -3.36 19.98 14.38
CA SER A 104 -3.49 18.89 13.40
C SER A 104 -4.19 19.41 12.11
N GLY A 105 -3.38 19.80 11.13
CA GLY A 105 -3.84 19.86 9.74
C GLY A 105 -3.91 18.44 9.22
N ALA A 106 -5.07 17.79 9.29
CA ALA A 106 -5.30 16.55 8.58
C ALA A 106 -4.99 16.79 7.10
N PRO A 107 -4.21 15.92 6.42
CA PRO A 107 -4.13 15.98 4.97
C PRO A 107 -5.56 15.83 4.45
N GLY A 108 -6.01 16.82 3.69
CA GLY A 108 -7.34 16.85 3.13
C GLY A 108 -7.66 15.55 2.39
N PRO A 109 -8.93 15.16 2.31
CA PRO A 109 -9.32 13.97 1.60
C PRO A 109 -8.88 14.14 0.14
N PHE A 110 -8.05 13.24 -0.32
CA PHE A 110 -7.82 13.06 -1.75
C PHE A 110 -9.19 12.79 -2.36
N SER A 111 -9.73 13.80 -3.05
CA SER A 111 -11.01 13.68 -3.75
C SER A 111 -10.85 12.56 -4.77
N ALA A 112 -11.57 11.49 -4.59
CA ALA A 112 -11.68 10.44 -5.59
C ALA A 112 -12.23 11.08 -6.87
N PRO A 113 -11.69 10.78 -8.05
CA PRO A 113 -12.32 11.16 -9.29
C PRO A 113 -13.73 10.58 -9.31
N GLY A 114 -14.71 11.47 -9.65
CA GLY A 114 -16.13 11.19 -9.57
C GLY A 114 -16.50 9.90 -10.31
N GLU A 115 -17.44 9.21 -9.73
CA GLU A 115 -18.27 8.16 -10.32
C GLU A 115 -19.14 8.79 -11.43
N ALA A 116 -18.55 8.99 -12.59
CA ALA A 116 -19.28 9.29 -13.80
C ALA A 116 -18.79 8.34 -14.89
N ASP A 117 -19.68 7.46 -15.27
CA ASP A 117 -19.69 6.61 -16.46
C ASP A 117 -19.68 5.09 -16.17
N ARG A 118 -20.81 4.64 -15.63
CA ARG A 118 -21.28 3.27 -15.82
C ARG A 118 -22.72 3.32 -16.37
N ALA A 119 -22.84 3.71 -17.64
CA ALA A 119 -24.05 3.47 -18.40
C ALA A 119 -23.68 3.45 -19.90
N SER A 120 -23.37 2.28 -20.41
CA SER A 120 -23.69 1.76 -21.76
C SER A 120 -23.04 0.39 -21.92
#